data_7e3317adc1d6465bb79b6503e501f29e
#
_entry.id   7e3317adc1d6465bb79b6503e501f29e
#
_cell.length_a   1.000
_cell.length_b   1.000
_cell.length_c   1.000
_cell.angle_alpha   90.00
_cell.angle_beta   90.00
_cell.angle_gamma   90.00
#
_symmetry.space_group_name_H-M   'P 1'
#
loop_
_entity.id
_entity.type
_entity.pdbx_description
1 polymer ?
#
loop_
_entity_poly.entity_id
_entity_poly.type
_entity_poly.pdbx_seq_one_letter_code
_entity_poly.pdbx_strand_id
1 'polypeptide(L)'
;GQAVAAAETYIRDSEIEADIRTMVTPIWKAAGLEPNALHVYLVEDNQINSFVAGGQNEFINTGLVMRAKTPNQLIGVLAHETGHIAGGHLTRFQDAVRNASIEGIIAMVLGAAATVAGKGSGGGAAMLPAEGVAQRAFLQYSVTQEASADHAAMTFLDAAGQSARGLLEFFQVLQGEELLSGTREDPYLRSHPLTSQRIEYVRNHVEHSRFSDVPDTPANIELLKRIKVKLGAFTSPPSTTLAAYPEKDQSVLARYARAIAYYRIPNLNKALPTIDGLIREYPNDPYFRELKGQMLFENGRVADAIQPYEEAVRLAPGAPLLRISLAQTYIESNDPKMNKRAIAFLNDAVRTEYKETQGWHLLATAYGRDNQIGMAALALAEEGLTAGKKKDAQQQALRAKGLLPKNSAGYNRAENIHREAEQIEDASNSTNYR
;
A
#
# COMPACT_ATOMS: atom_id res chain seq x y z
N GLY A 1 6.59 -7.68 -20.40
CA GLY A 1 7.65 -6.83 -19.87
C GLY A 1 7.16 -5.55 -19.19
N GLN A 2 5.94 -5.07 -19.45
CA GLN A 2 5.42 -3.82 -18.87
C GLN A 2 4.72 -4.01 -17.52
N ALA A 3 4.23 -5.19 -17.22
CA ALA A 3 3.61 -5.47 -15.91
C ALA A 3 4.65 -5.58 -14.77
N VAL A 4 5.89 -5.94 -15.10
CA VAL A 4 6.96 -6.12 -14.12
C VAL A 4 7.48 -4.78 -13.58
N ALA A 5 7.55 -3.73 -14.41
CA ALA A 5 8.06 -2.42 -13.99
C ALA A 5 7.11 -1.69 -13.02
N ALA A 6 5.79 -1.89 -13.14
CA ALA A 6 4.82 -1.32 -12.19
C ALA A 6 4.78 -2.09 -10.86
N ALA A 7 5.12 -3.39 -10.87
CA ALA A 7 5.19 -4.22 -9.66
C ALA A 7 6.43 -3.93 -8.80
N GLU A 8 7.50 -3.38 -9.40
CA GLU A 8 8.74 -3.04 -8.67
C GLU A 8 8.61 -1.79 -7.78
N THR A 9 7.59 -0.96 -7.98
CA THR A 9 7.39 0.29 -7.24
C THR A 9 6.31 0.22 -6.17
N TYR A 10 5.59 -0.90 -6.10
CA TYR A 10 4.45 -1.08 -5.23
C TYR A 10 4.65 -2.31 -4.34
N ILE A 11 4.72 -2.09 -3.05
CA ILE A 11 4.94 -3.15 -2.06
C ILE A 11 3.61 -3.44 -1.37
N ARG A 12 3.18 -4.72 -1.41
CA ARG A 12 2.11 -5.22 -0.57
C ARG A 12 2.72 -6.17 0.45
N ASP A 13 2.58 -5.82 1.72
CA ASP A 13 3.10 -6.61 2.83
C ASP A 13 2.11 -6.56 4.00
N SER A 14 1.60 -7.73 4.39
CA SER A 14 0.61 -7.85 5.46
C SER A 14 1.09 -7.28 6.79
N GLU A 15 2.34 -7.55 7.14
CA GLU A 15 2.91 -7.11 8.41
C GLU A 15 3.10 -5.60 8.46
N ILE A 16 3.76 -5.03 7.47
CA ILE A 16 4.08 -3.60 7.44
C ILE A 16 2.79 -2.78 7.40
N GLU A 17 1.83 -3.17 6.56
CA GLU A 17 0.53 -2.50 6.49
C GLU A 17 -0.24 -2.61 7.82
N ALA A 18 -0.24 -3.78 8.46
CA ALA A 18 -0.88 -3.98 9.75
C ALA A 18 -0.21 -3.16 10.87
N ASP A 19 1.10 -3.10 10.88
CA ASP A 19 1.87 -2.37 11.88
C ASP A 19 1.66 -0.85 11.76
N ILE A 20 1.66 -0.32 10.54
CA ILE A 20 1.35 1.10 10.30
C ILE A 20 -0.10 1.40 10.71
N ARG A 21 -1.06 0.55 10.35
CA ARG A 21 -2.46 0.69 10.77
C ARG A 21 -2.60 0.72 12.29
N THR A 22 -1.89 -0.15 12.98
CA THR A 22 -1.89 -0.19 14.45
C THR A 22 -1.44 1.14 15.04
N MET A 23 -0.36 1.73 14.49
CA MET A 23 0.15 3.02 14.97
C MET A 23 -0.81 4.19 14.69
N VAL A 24 -1.49 4.20 13.55
CA VAL A 24 -2.31 5.34 13.11
C VAL A 24 -3.79 5.21 13.51
N THR A 25 -4.27 4.02 13.85
CA THR A 25 -5.69 3.81 14.20
C THR A 25 -6.22 4.75 15.28
N PRO A 26 -5.48 5.08 16.37
CA PRO A 26 -5.95 6.06 17.33
C PRO A 26 -6.26 7.44 16.72
N ILE A 27 -5.47 7.83 15.72
CA ILE A 27 -5.66 9.09 14.99
C ILE A 27 -6.93 9.03 14.14
N TRP A 28 -7.14 7.94 13.41
CA TRP A 28 -8.34 7.74 12.59
C TRP A 28 -9.61 7.78 13.45
N LYS A 29 -9.58 7.12 14.61
CA LYS A 29 -10.70 7.15 15.56
C LYS A 29 -10.95 8.55 16.10
N ALA A 30 -9.90 9.29 16.45
CA ALA A 30 -10.02 10.68 16.89
C ALA A 30 -10.62 11.58 15.81
N ALA A 31 -10.38 11.27 14.55
CA ALA A 31 -10.94 11.97 13.40
C ALA A 31 -12.39 11.58 13.08
N GLY A 32 -12.95 10.59 13.78
CA GLY A 32 -14.29 10.07 13.50
C GLY A 32 -14.37 9.22 12.23
N LEU A 33 -13.22 8.73 11.75
CA LEU A 33 -13.15 7.87 10.57
C LEU A 33 -13.28 6.41 10.97
N GLU A 34 -13.94 5.62 10.09
CA GLU A 34 -14.02 4.17 10.27
C GLU A 34 -12.71 3.52 9.82
N PRO A 35 -11.92 2.92 10.74
CA PRO A 35 -10.63 2.35 10.37
C PRO A 35 -10.70 1.29 9.26
N ASN A 36 -11.80 0.52 9.19
CA ASN A 36 -11.97 -0.51 8.16
C ASN A 36 -12.19 0.07 6.75
N ALA A 37 -12.58 1.33 6.64
CA ALA A 37 -12.76 2.02 5.36
C ALA A 37 -11.46 2.65 4.83
N LEU A 38 -10.42 2.71 5.66
CA LEU A 38 -9.12 3.28 5.31
C LEU A 38 -8.16 2.18 4.87
N HIS A 39 -7.41 2.45 3.82
CA HIS A 39 -6.39 1.56 3.29
C HIS A 39 -5.04 2.26 3.29
N VAL A 40 -3.99 1.50 3.62
CA VAL A 40 -2.60 1.96 3.60
C VAL A 40 -1.85 1.17 2.54
N TYR A 41 -1.13 1.88 1.68
CA TYR A 41 -0.33 1.29 0.61
C TYR A 41 1.09 1.83 0.64
N LEU A 42 2.06 0.94 0.42
CA LEU A 42 3.48 1.29 0.39
C LEU A 42 3.95 1.46 -1.05
N VAL A 43 4.66 2.54 -1.29
CA VAL A 43 5.34 2.81 -2.55
C VAL A 43 6.85 2.70 -2.35
N GLU A 44 7.52 1.84 -3.12
CA GLU A 44 8.97 1.70 -3.06
C GLU A 44 9.64 2.88 -3.76
N ASP A 45 9.94 3.90 -2.97
CA ASP A 45 10.60 5.12 -3.41
C ASP A 45 11.39 5.71 -2.25
N ASN A 46 12.66 6.03 -2.47
CA ASN A 46 13.55 6.56 -1.44
C ASN A 46 13.28 8.02 -1.07
N GLN A 47 12.44 8.70 -1.85
CA GLN A 47 12.06 10.09 -1.56
C GLN A 47 10.97 10.13 -0.49
N ILE A 48 10.95 11.21 0.29
CA ILE A 48 9.90 11.44 1.27
C ILE A 48 8.61 11.81 0.53
N ASN A 49 7.57 11.01 0.72
CA ASN A 49 6.24 11.33 0.24
C ASN A 49 5.18 10.56 1.04
N SER A 50 4.02 11.19 1.20
CA SER A 50 2.79 10.58 1.64
C SER A 50 1.65 11.37 1.02
N PHE A 51 0.64 10.68 0.52
CA PHE A 51 -0.48 11.34 -0.14
C PHE A 51 -1.75 10.49 0.01
N VAL A 52 -2.88 11.15 -0.13
CA VAL A 52 -4.21 10.54 -0.09
C VAL A 52 -4.81 10.63 -1.48
N ALA A 53 -5.39 9.55 -1.98
CA ALA A 53 -6.01 9.53 -3.29
C ALA A 53 -7.08 8.44 -3.40
N GLY A 54 -8.01 8.60 -4.35
CA GLY A 54 -9.02 7.59 -4.67
C GLY A 54 -9.97 7.27 -3.51
N GLY A 55 -10.34 8.26 -2.71
CA GLY A 55 -11.16 8.11 -1.51
C GLY A 55 -10.33 8.09 -0.25
N GLN A 56 -10.42 7.02 0.54
CA GLN A 56 -9.71 6.90 1.82
C GLN A 56 -8.50 5.96 1.72
N ASN A 57 -7.70 6.15 0.67
CA ASN A 57 -6.46 5.42 0.48
C ASN A 57 -5.27 6.32 0.80
N GLU A 58 -4.42 5.85 1.68
CA GLU A 58 -3.20 6.54 2.09
C GLU A 58 -1.99 5.82 1.50
N PHE A 59 -1.20 6.56 0.73
CA PHE A 59 0.00 6.06 0.08
C PHE A 59 1.22 6.60 0.82
N ILE A 60 2.14 5.72 1.17
CA ILE A 60 3.32 6.06 1.96
C ILE A 60 4.55 5.55 1.23
N ASN A 61 5.48 6.45 0.90
CA ASN A 61 6.76 6.05 0.35
C ASN A 61 7.62 5.38 1.43
N THR A 62 8.37 4.35 1.04
CA THR A 62 9.35 3.71 1.92
C THR A 62 10.39 4.70 2.42
N GLY A 63 10.72 5.73 1.64
CA GLY A 63 11.63 6.81 2.05
C GLY A 63 11.14 7.58 3.29
N LEU A 64 9.85 7.81 3.42
CA LEU A 64 9.29 8.42 4.62
C LEU A 64 9.46 7.50 5.84
N VAL A 65 9.10 6.23 5.71
CA VAL A 65 9.19 5.26 6.81
C VAL A 65 10.64 5.09 7.28
N MET A 66 11.57 4.96 6.34
CA MET A 66 12.99 4.76 6.65
C MET A 66 13.64 5.98 7.28
N ARG A 67 13.18 7.18 6.96
CA ARG A 67 13.71 8.43 7.53
C ARG A 67 13.05 8.85 8.84
N ALA A 68 11.87 8.36 9.16
CA ALA A 68 11.23 8.59 10.45
C ALA A 68 12.11 7.98 11.56
N LYS A 69 12.57 8.81 12.47
CA LYS A 69 13.45 8.37 13.58
C LYS A 69 12.64 7.77 14.73
N THR A 70 11.39 8.20 14.88
CA THR A 70 10.51 7.80 15.98
C THR A 70 9.12 7.49 15.41
N PRO A 71 8.34 6.64 16.10
CA PRO A 71 6.93 6.45 15.74
C PRO A 71 6.16 7.77 15.70
N ASN A 72 6.42 8.68 16.62
CA ASN A 72 5.72 9.96 16.69
C ASN A 72 5.95 10.83 15.45
N GLN A 73 7.14 10.78 14.83
CA GLN A 73 7.39 11.48 13.57
C GLN A 73 6.51 10.93 12.44
N LEU A 74 6.42 9.62 12.30
CA LEU A 74 5.57 8.98 11.30
C LEU A 74 4.08 9.25 11.58
N ILE A 75 3.64 9.06 12.82
CA ILE A 75 2.26 9.30 13.23
C ILE A 75 1.87 10.76 13.00
N GLY A 76 2.77 11.71 13.25
CA GLY A 76 2.51 13.12 13.00
C GLY A 76 2.20 13.43 11.54
N VAL A 77 2.98 12.87 10.62
CA VAL A 77 2.73 13.01 9.18
C VAL A 77 1.39 12.37 8.81
N LEU A 78 1.12 11.16 9.30
CA LEU A 78 -0.14 10.45 9.02
C LEU A 78 -1.34 11.16 9.65
N ALA A 79 -1.17 11.85 10.77
CA ALA A 79 -2.21 12.70 11.34
C ALA A 79 -2.55 13.90 10.42
N HIS A 80 -1.54 14.49 9.80
CA HIS A 80 -1.74 15.54 8.80
C HIS A 80 -2.52 15.02 7.58
N GLU A 81 -2.11 13.86 7.03
CA GLU A 81 -2.83 13.22 5.92
C GLU A 81 -4.28 12.87 6.31
N THR A 82 -4.49 12.39 7.53
CA THR A 82 -5.83 12.15 8.08
C THR A 82 -6.66 13.44 8.12
N GLY A 83 -6.02 14.57 8.39
CA GLY A 83 -6.64 15.89 8.32
C GLY A 83 -7.17 16.21 6.93
N HIS A 84 -6.44 15.89 5.89
CA HIS A 84 -6.92 16.03 4.51
C HIS A 84 -8.11 15.14 4.21
N ILE A 85 -8.10 13.89 4.68
CA ILE A 85 -9.23 12.96 4.50
C ILE A 85 -10.48 13.49 5.22
N ALA A 86 -10.36 13.81 6.50
CA ALA A 86 -11.47 14.27 7.33
C ALA A 86 -12.05 15.60 6.86
N GLY A 87 -11.21 16.48 6.29
CA GLY A 87 -11.60 17.75 5.74
C GLY A 87 -12.20 17.68 4.34
N GLY A 88 -12.18 16.51 3.70
CA GLY A 88 -12.62 16.34 2.32
C GLY A 88 -11.81 17.18 1.32
N HIS A 89 -10.53 17.38 1.59
CA HIS A 89 -9.67 18.20 0.77
C HIS A 89 -9.36 17.50 -0.56
N LEU A 90 -9.83 18.09 -1.66
CA LEU A 90 -9.64 17.55 -3.00
C LEU A 90 -8.63 18.39 -3.76
N THR A 91 -7.73 17.70 -4.45
CA THR A 91 -6.89 18.30 -5.49
C THR A 91 -7.48 17.94 -6.84
N ARG A 92 -7.02 18.58 -7.93
CA ARG A 92 -7.41 18.18 -9.29
C ARG A 92 -7.02 16.73 -9.59
N PHE A 93 -6.00 16.25 -8.94
CA PHE A 93 -5.56 14.86 -9.02
C PHE A 93 -6.64 13.88 -8.53
N GLN A 94 -7.41 14.23 -7.51
CA GLN A 94 -8.48 13.38 -6.97
C GLN A 94 -9.55 13.06 -8.01
N ASP A 95 -9.92 14.01 -8.86
CA ASP A 95 -10.88 13.77 -9.93
C ASP A 95 -10.30 12.82 -11.00
N ALA A 96 -9.03 13.01 -11.35
CA ALA A 96 -8.37 12.18 -12.36
C ALA A 96 -8.21 10.72 -11.92
N VAL A 97 -8.09 10.44 -10.62
CA VAL A 97 -7.88 9.09 -10.10
C VAL A 97 -9.15 8.43 -9.55
N ARG A 98 -10.30 9.08 -9.64
CA ARG A 98 -11.56 8.60 -9.06
C ARG A 98 -11.88 7.15 -9.42
N ASN A 99 -11.62 6.75 -10.65
CA ASN A 99 -11.89 5.42 -11.18
C ASN A 99 -10.61 4.62 -11.50
N ALA A 100 -9.45 5.09 -11.03
CA ALA A 100 -8.20 4.42 -11.29
C ALA A 100 -7.98 3.25 -10.31
N SER A 101 -7.27 2.22 -10.78
CA SER A 101 -6.74 1.17 -9.91
C SER A 101 -5.66 1.74 -8.98
N ILE A 102 -5.33 0.99 -7.93
CA ILE A 102 -4.26 1.39 -7.00
C ILE A 102 -2.93 1.55 -7.76
N GLU A 103 -2.61 0.62 -8.63
CA GLU A 103 -1.42 0.67 -9.48
C GLU A 103 -1.45 1.88 -10.43
N GLY A 104 -2.62 2.21 -10.97
CA GLY A 104 -2.83 3.37 -11.82
C GLY A 104 -2.60 4.69 -11.09
N ILE A 105 -3.07 4.81 -9.86
CA ILE A 105 -2.85 5.98 -9.00
C ILE A 105 -1.35 6.19 -8.74
N ILE A 106 -0.65 5.13 -8.36
CA ILE A 106 0.80 5.16 -8.11
C ILE A 106 1.56 5.56 -9.38
N ALA A 107 1.21 4.96 -10.51
CA ALA A 107 1.84 5.28 -11.80
C ALA A 107 1.66 6.76 -12.19
N MET A 108 0.49 7.33 -11.95
CA MET A 108 0.23 8.76 -12.21
C MET A 108 1.07 9.66 -11.31
N VAL A 109 1.20 9.35 -10.02
CA VAL A 109 2.02 10.13 -9.08
C VAL A 109 3.50 10.05 -9.46
N LEU A 110 4.01 8.85 -9.72
CA LEU A 110 5.41 8.65 -10.11
C LEU A 110 5.71 9.24 -11.47
N GLY A 111 4.78 9.12 -12.43
CA GLY A 111 4.89 9.72 -13.75
C GLY A 111 4.97 11.24 -13.70
N ALA A 112 4.16 11.89 -12.87
CA ALA A 112 4.22 13.34 -12.64
C ALA A 112 5.56 13.76 -12.01
N ALA A 113 6.07 12.99 -11.04
CA ALA A 113 7.37 13.23 -10.41
C ALA A 113 8.52 13.07 -11.42
N ALA A 114 8.46 12.09 -12.30
CA ALA A 114 9.48 11.85 -13.32
C ALA A 114 9.57 12.97 -14.36
N THR A 115 8.43 13.52 -14.80
CA THR A 115 8.39 14.65 -15.75
C THR A 115 8.95 15.94 -15.14
N VAL A 116 8.71 16.19 -13.87
CA VAL A 116 9.26 17.35 -13.14
C VAL A 116 10.78 17.23 -12.94
N ALA A 117 11.30 16.01 -12.77
CA ALA A 117 12.74 15.75 -12.60
C ALA A 117 13.53 15.73 -13.91
N GLY A 118 12.91 15.97 -15.07
CA GLY A 118 13.59 15.94 -16.36
C GLY A 118 14.05 14.54 -16.82
N LYS A 119 13.55 13.49 -16.18
CA LYS A 119 13.86 12.09 -16.50
C LYS A 119 12.79 11.46 -17.40
N GLY A 120 12.21 12.25 -18.25
CA GLY A 120 11.10 11.78 -19.03
C GLY A 120 11.39 11.63 -20.49
N SER A 121 11.56 10.42 -20.94
CA SER A 121 11.17 10.02 -22.30
C SER A 121 11.24 8.51 -22.43
N GLY A 122 10.52 7.80 -21.66
CA GLY A 122 10.58 6.35 -21.69
C GLY A 122 9.27 5.72 -21.31
N GLY A 123 8.32 5.82 -22.19
CA GLY A 123 7.25 4.86 -22.24
C GLY A 123 6.03 5.17 -21.41
N GLY A 124 4.93 5.40 -22.10
CA GLY A 124 3.60 4.97 -21.74
C GLY A 124 3.02 5.35 -20.39
N ALA A 125 3.63 6.25 -19.67
CA ALA A 125 3.05 6.82 -18.48
C ALA A 125 1.84 7.63 -18.89
N ALA A 126 0.72 7.38 -18.22
CA ALA A 126 -0.52 8.06 -18.41
C ALA A 126 -0.33 9.54 -18.72
N MET A 127 -1.03 9.98 -19.74
CA MET A 127 -1.01 11.35 -20.26
C MET A 127 -1.47 12.35 -19.19
N LEU A 128 -0.51 12.85 -18.39
CA LEU A 128 -0.66 14.11 -17.70
C LEU A 128 -0.19 15.20 -18.66
N PRO A 129 -0.91 16.32 -18.79
CA PRO A 129 -0.51 17.38 -19.70
C PRO A 129 0.89 17.89 -19.41
N ALA A 130 1.69 18.05 -20.46
CA ALA A 130 3.14 18.19 -20.48
C ALA A 130 3.69 19.55 -19.99
N GLU A 131 2.97 20.33 -19.23
CA GLU A 131 3.41 21.67 -18.84
C GLU A 131 3.77 21.72 -17.34
N GLY A 132 5.05 21.80 -17.04
CA GLY A 132 5.63 21.63 -15.71
C GLY A 132 5.08 22.51 -14.58
N VAL A 133 4.46 23.66 -14.89
CA VAL A 133 3.79 24.53 -13.91
C VAL A 133 2.40 24.03 -13.58
N ALA A 134 1.68 23.49 -14.59
CA ALA A 134 0.35 22.93 -14.43
C ALA A 134 0.37 21.62 -13.61
N GLN A 135 1.45 20.84 -13.71
CA GLN A 135 1.61 19.59 -12.95
C GLN A 135 1.86 19.82 -11.46
N ARG A 136 2.59 20.86 -11.09
CA ARG A 136 2.76 21.25 -9.67
C ARG A 136 1.42 21.64 -9.04
N ALA A 137 0.60 22.40 -9.77
CA ALA A 137 -0.74 22.80 -9.32
C ALA A 137 -1.71 21.61 -9.24
N PHE A 138 -1.48 20.56 -9.99
CA PHE A 138 -2.34 19.38 -10.08
C PHE A 138 -2.33 18.52 -8.80
N LEU A 139 -1.14 18.36 -8.18
CA LEU A 139 -0.96 17.60 -6.95
C LEU A 139 -0.98 18.45 -5.68
N GLN A 140 -0.91 19.78 -5.84
CA GLN A 140 -0.72 20.69 -4.72
C GLN A 140 -2.02 21.00 -4.01
N TYR A 141 -2.01 20.84 -2.68
CA TYR A 141 -3.06 21.37 -1.83
C TYR A 141 -2.94 22.90 -1.72
N SER A 142 -4.07 23.57 -1.50
CA SER A 142 -4.08 25.01 -1.24
C SER A 142 -3.50 25.33 0.13
N VAL A 143 -3.05 26.57 0.30
CA VAL A 143 -2.55 27.08 1.61
C VAL A 143 -3.63 26.90 2.70
N THR A 144 -4.88 27.16 2.37
CA THR A 144 -6.00 27.00 3.31
C THR A 144 -6.22 25.54 3.68
N GLN A 145 -6.13 24.61 2.71
CA GLN A 145 -6.26 23.17 2.96
C GLN A 145 -5.11 22.66 3.84
N GLU A 146 -3.89 23.11 3.60
CA GLU A 146 -2.72 22.76 4.42
C GLU A 146 -2.87 23.26 5.86
N ALA A 147 -3.28 24.51 6.05
CA ALA A 147 -3.55 25.06 7.37
C ALA A 147 -4.65 24.29 8.10
N SER A 148 -5.72 23.94 7.39
CA SER A 148 -6.83 23.14 7.94
C SER A 148 -6.38 21.73 8.33
N ALA A 149 -5.54 21.09 7.51
CA ALA A 149 -5.00 19.77 7.80
C ALA A 149 -4.06 19.80 9.02
N ASP A 150 -3.22 20.83 9.16
CA ASP A 150 -2.38 21.00 10.33
C ASP A 150 -3.21 21.20 11.60
N HIS A 151 -4.24 22.03 11.52
CA HIS A 151 -5.16 22.25 12.64
C HIS A 151 -5.86 20.95 13.05
N ALA A 152 -6.36 20.20 12.09
CA ALA A 152 -6.99 18.91 12.33
C ALA A 152 -6.00 17.90 12.96
N ALA A 153 -4.76 17.84 12.45
CA ALA A 153 -3.73 16.97 13.00
C ALA A 153 -3.46 17.26 14.48
N MET A 154 -3.37 18.54 14.85
CA MET A 154 -3.19 18.95 16.26
C MET A 154 -4.36 18.48 17.12
N THR A 155 -5.58 18.66 16.63
CA THR A 155 -6.80 18.21 17.31
C THR A 155 -6.81 16.69 17.49
N PHE A 156 -6.48 15.94 16.45
CA PHE A 156 -6.50 14.47 16.51
C PHE A 156 -5.40 13.92 17.42
N LEU A 157 -4.22 14.48 17.40
CA LEU A 157 -3.11 14.08 18.26
C LEU A 157 -3.45 14.34 19.72
N ASP A 158 -3.99 15.51 20.06
CA ASP A 158 -4.43 15.81 21.42
C ASP A 158 -5.57 14.88 21.88
N ALA A 159 -6.56 14.63 21.03
CA ALA A 159 -7.66 13.72 21.35
C ALA A 159 -7.17 12.28 21.58
N ALA A 160 -6.12 11.86 20.90
CA ALA A 160 -5.48 10.56 21.09
C ALA A 160 -4.45 10.55 22.24
N GLY A 161 -4.23 11.68 22.91
CA GLY A 161 -3.24 11.80 23.97
C GLY A 161 -1.80 11.65 23.50
N GLN A 162 -1.51 12.05 22.27
CA GLN A 162 -0.19 11.90 21.64
C GLN A 162 0.47 13.27 21.38
N SER A 163 1.80 13.26 21.36
CA SER A 163 2.61 14.44 21.10
C SER A 163 2.53 14.86 19.62
N ALA A 164 2.55 16.16 19.37
CA ALA A 164 2.75 16.74 18.04
C ALA A 164 4.22 17.07 17.76
N ARG A 165 5.11 16.82 18.71
CA ARG A 165 6.55 17.16 18.59
C ARG A 165 7.19 16.47 17.38
N GLY A 166 6.80 15.23 17.08
CA GLY A 166 7.32 14.49 15.93
C GLY A 166 7.01 15.16 14.60
N LEU A 167 5.83 15.75 14.43
CA LEU A 167 5.49 16.51 13.22
C LEU A 167 6.36 17.77 13.09
N LEU A 168 6.59 18.47 14.19
CA LEU A 168 7.50 19.63 14.19
C LEU A 168 8.92 19.22 13.79
N GLU A 169 9.43 18.15 14.37
CA GLU A 169 10.75 17.60 14.02
C GLU A 169 10.84 17.23 12.55
N PHE A 170 9.80 16.62 12.01
CA PHE A 170 9.72 16.26 10.61
C PHE A 170 9.75 17.49 9.70
N PHE A 171 9.01 18.53 10.04
CA PHE A 171 9.07 19.81 9.31
C PHE A 171 10.47 20.41 9.32
N GLN A 172 11.17 20.32 10.43
CA GLN A 172 12.55 20.80 10.54
C GLN A 172 13.52 20.00 9.68
N VAL A 173 13.33 18.67 9.58
CA VAL A 173 14.12 17.82 8.68
C VAL A 173 13.89 18.21 7.23
N LEU A 174 12.63 18.39 6.81
CA LEU A 174 12.29 18.82 5.45
C LEU A 174 12.88 20.19 5.12
N GLN A 175 12.81 21.14 6.03
CA GLN A 175 13.39 22.48 5.88
C GLN A 175 14.91 22.42 5.72
N GLY A 176 15.58 21.57 6.51
CA GLY A 176 17.02 21.37 6.41
C GLY A 176 17.46 20.76 5.09
N GLU A 177 16.71 19.78 4.58
CA GLU A 177 17.00 19.15 3.28
C GLU A 177 16.81 20.13 2.11
N GLU A 178 15.77 20.95 2.15
CA GLU A 178 15.51 21.98 1.16
C GLU A 178 16.69 22.99 1.06
N LEU A 179 17.25 23.39 2.19
CA LEU A 179 18.40 24.31 2.24
C LEU A 179 19.68 23.66 1.70
N LEU A 180 19.88 22.35 1.90
CA LEU A 180 21.10 21.65 1.51
C LEU A 180 21.10 21.22 0.04
N SER A 181 19.94 20.87 -0.51
CA SER A 181 19.84 20.29 -1.84
C SER A 181 19.72 21.30 -2.99
N GLY A 182 19.36 22.55 -2.70
CA GLY A 182 19.27 23.68 -3.64
C GLY A 182 18.36 23.51 -4.86
N THR A 183 18.06 22.27 -5.27
CA THR A 183 17.33 21.98 -6.50
C THR A 183 16.42 20.74 -6.43
N ARG A 184 16.42 19.98 -5.33
CA ARG A 184 15.62 18.77 -5.20
C ARG A 184 14.67 18.88 -4.02
N GLU A 185 13.48 19.40 -4.29
CA GLU A 185 12.37 19.28 -3.34
C GLU A 185 11.88 17.82 -3.30
N ASP A 186 11.70 17.28 -2.10
CA ASP A 186 10.99 16.03 -1.94
C ASP A 186 9.57 16.16 -2.53
N PRO A 187 9.03 15.08 -3.15
CA PRO A 187 7.67 15.09 -3.68
C PRO A 187 6.63 15.54 -2.65
N TYR A 188 6.86 15.25 -1.37
CA TYR A 188 6.00 15.70 -0.29
C TYR A 188 5.87 17.22 -0.23
N LEU A 189 6.99 17.96 -0.34
CA LEU A 189 6.99 19.42 -0.31
C LEU A 189 6.29 20.05 -1.51
N ARG A 190 6.28 19.35 -2.65
CA ARG A 190 5.57 19.82 -3.85
C ARG A 190 4.06 19.76 -3.68
N SER A 191 3.54 18.70 -3.07
CA SER A 191 2.12 18.55 -2.80
C SER A 191 1.68 19.27 -1.53
N HIS A 192 2.57 19.40 -0.55
CA HIS A 192 2.33 19.99 0.76
C HIS A 192 3.36 21.10 1.04
N PRO A 193 3.17 22.30 0.45
CA PRO A 193 4.15 23.38 0.63
C PRO A 193 4.34 23.72 2.11
N LEU A 194 5.61 23.76 2.53
CA LEU A 194 5.99 24.07 3.90
C LEU A 194 6.28 25.57 4.03
N THR A 195 5.40 26.28 4.74
CA THR A 195 5.55 27.70 5.02
C THR A 195 6.04 27.92 6.44
N SER A 196 6.64 29.09 6.70
CA SER A 196 7.03 29.49 8.06
C SER A 196 5.81 29.55 8.99
N GLN A 197 4.65 29.93 8.47
CA GLN A 197 3.39 29.99 9.25
C GLN A 197 2.94 28.61 9.70
N ARG A 198 3.06 27.60 8.86
CA ARG A 198 2.76 26.21 9.24
C ARG A 198 3.70 25.73 10.35
N ILE A 199 4.97 25.98 10.22
CA ILE A 199 5.98 25.61 11.24
C ILE A 199 5.68 26.30 12.57
N GLU A 200 5.41 27.60 12.54
CA GLU A 200 5.08 28.36 13.74
C GLU A 200 3.78 27.89 14.40
N TYR A 201 2.77 27.56 13.60
CA TYR A 201 1.52 27.02 14.11
C TYR A 201 1.73 25.73 14.88
N VAL A 202 2.47 24.78 14.31
CA VAL A 202 2.75 23.49 14.96
C VAL A 202 3.66 23.70 16.17
N ARG A 203 4.68 24.58 16.07
CA ARG A 203 5.57 24.92 17.19
C ARG A 203 4.78 25.48 18.38
N ASN A 204 3.88 26.42 18.12
CA ASN A 204 3.01 26.98 19.16
C ASN A 204 2.16 25.92 19.83
N HIS A 205 1.58 25.01 19.06
CA HIS A 205 0.80 23.89 19.62
C HIS A 205 1.68 23.01 20.52
N VAL A 206 2.89 22.66 20.08
CA VAL A 206 3.84 21.85 20.87
C VAL A 206 4.20 22.53 22.18
N GLU A 207 4.39 23.86 22.17
CA GLU A 207 4.70 24.63 23.39
C GLU A 207 3.55 24.65 24.40
N HIS A 208 2.32 24.52 23.98
CA HIS A 208 1.13 24.69 24.82
C HIS A 208 0.36 23.39 25.10
N SER A 209 0.53 22.34 24.31
CA SER A 209 -0.17 21.08 24.52
C SER A 209 0.36 20.35 25.74
N ARG A 210 -0.55 19.85 26.56
CA ARG A 210 -0.20 19.00 27.71
C ARG A 210 0.34 17.62 27.29
N PHE A 211 0.22 17.23 26.01
CA PHE A 211 0.68 15.95 25.49
C PHE A 211 2.05 16.02 24.82
N SER A 212 2.68 17.17 24.74
CA SER A 212 3.93 17.35 23.99
C SER A 212 5.08 16.48 24.48
N ASP A 213 5.11 16.13 25.75
CA ASP A 213 6.16 15.31 26.35
C ASP A 213 5.75 13.85 26.56
N VAL A 214 4.58 13.44 26.06
CA VAL A 214 4.16 12.04 26.10
C VAL A 214 5.09 11.23 25.20
N PRO A 215 5.78 10.21 25.74
CA PRO A 215 6.72 9.41 24.96
C PRO A 215 5.98 8.44 24.03
N ASP A 216 6.69 7.99 22.99
CA ASP A 216 6.23 6.86 22.20
C ASP A 216 6.07 5.62 23.10
N THR A 217 5.04 4.82 22.83
CA THR A 217 4.86 3.58 23.54
C THR A 217 5.96 2.57 23.19
N PRO A 218 6.40 1.69 24.10
CA PRO A 218 7.33 0.62 23.77
C PRO A 218 6.84 -0.25 22.59
N ALA A 219 5.53 -0.49 22.52
CA ALA A 219 4.93 -1.26 21.43
C ALA A 219 5.16 -0.58 20.07
N ASN A 220 4.89 0.72 19.95
CA ASN A 220 5.10 1.47 18.70
C ASN A 220 6.58 1.54 18.32
N ILE A 221 7.48 1.68 19.29
CA ILE A 221 8.93 1.66 19.05
C ILE A 221 9.35 0.34 18.42
N GLU A 222 8.89 -0.79 18.96
CA GLU A 222 9.19 -2.13 18.41
C GLU A 222 8.57 -2.33 17.03
N LEU A 223 7.34 -1.86 16.80
CA LEU A 223 6.70 -1.92 15.48
C LEU A 223 7.52 -1.18 14.42
N LEU A 224 7.94 0.03 14.71
CA LEU A 224 8.73 0.82 13.74
C LEU A 224 10.09 0.18 13.46
N LYS A 225 10.78 -0.33 14.49
CA LYS A 225 12.04 -1.06 14.31
C LYS A 225 11.85 -2.26 13.39
N ARG A 226 10.80 -3.04 13.61
CA ARG A 226 10.51 -4.23 12.83
C ARG A 226 10.17 -3.89 11.38
N ILE A 227 9.37 -2.86 11.15
CA ILE A 227 9.08 -2.34 9.81
C ILE A 227 10.36 -1.96 9.07
N LYS A 228 11.23 -1.20 9.71
CA LYS A 228 12.48 -0.74 9.10
C LYS A 228 13.43 -1.88 8.76
N VAL A 229 13.56 -2.84 9.66
CA VAL A 229 14.40 -4.03 9.44
C VAL A 229 13.87 -4.85 8.26
N LYS A 230 12.57 -5.09 8.22
CA LYS A 230 11.93 -5.83 7.13
C LYS A 230 12.08 -5.12 5.79
N LEU A 231 11.75 -3.83 5.72
CA LEU A 231 11.91 -3.02 4.51
C LEU A 231 13.36 -2.98 4.05
N GLY A 232 14.30 -2.75 4.96
CA GLY A 232 15.72 -2.73 4.64
C GLY A 232 16.20 -4.06 4.08
N ALA A 233 15.79 -5.18 4.67
CA ALA A 233 16.19 -6.51 4.21
C ALA A 233 15.60 -6.87 2.85
N PHE A 234 14.38 -6.41 2.54
CA PHE A 234 13.76 -6.65 1.23
C PHE A 234 14.24 -5.70 0.13
N THR A 235 14.65 -4.50 0.48
CA THR A 235 15.01 -3.46 -0.52
C THR A 235 16.49 -3.24 -0.71
N SER A 236 17.32 -3.62 0.28
CA SER A 236 18.78 -3.52 0.18
C SER A 236 19.37 -4.78 -0.45
N PRO A 237 20.58 -4.68 -1.04
CA PRO A 237 21.29 -5.89 -1.48
C PRO A 237 21.49 -6.85 -0.31
N PRO A 238 21.29 -8.18 -0.49
CA PRO A 238 21.44 -9.16 0.60
C PRO A 238 22.78 -9.09 1.31
N SER A 239 23.86 -8.81 0.58
CA SER A 239 25.20 -8.66 1.17
C SER A 239 25.26 -7.51 2.18
N THR A 240 24.60 -6.41 1.92
CA THR A 240 24.48 -5.27 2.84
C THR A 240 23.75 -5.67 4.12
N THR A 241 22.64 -6.38 3.99
CA THR A 241 21.87 -6.88 5.13
C THR A 241 22.70 -7.86 5.99
N LEU A 242 23.40 -8.79 5.36
CA LEU A 242 24.24 -9.77 6.08
C LEU A 242 25.43 -9.11 6.78
N ALA A 243 25.98 -8.03 6.20
CA ALA A 243 27.03 -7.26 6.85
C ALA A 243 26.51 -6.48 8.08
N ALA A 244 25.29 -5.91 7.97
CA ALA A 244 24.66 -5.17 9.06
C ALA A 244 24.21 -6.07 10.22
N TYR A 245 23.84 -7.32 9.93
CA TYR A 245 23.33 -8.30 10.90
C TYR A 245 24.15 -9.60 10.86
N PRO A 246 25.38 -9.58 11.39
CA PRO A 246 26.25 -10.77 11.38
C PRO A 246 25.68 -11.91 12.23
N GLU A 247 26.10 -13.14 11.96
CA GLU A 247 25.59 -14.36 12.62
C GLU A 247 25.71 -14.33 14.14
N LYS A 248 26.68 -13.61 14.69
CA LYS A 248 26.83 -13.45 16.13
C LYS A 248 25.69 -12.68 16.80
N ASP A 249 24.98 -11.83 16.03
CA ASP A 249 23.82 -11.11 16.52
C ASP A 249 22.59 -12.04 16.44
N GLN A 250 22.19 -12.56 17.60
CA GLN A 250 21.07 -13.48 17.73
C GLN A 250 19.77 -12.80 18.16
N SER A 251 19.71 -11.47 18.09
CA SER A 251 18.44 -10.76 18.32
C SER A 251 17.38 -11.18 17.32
N VAL A 252 16.11 -11.01 17.69
CA VAL A 252 14.97 -11.39 16.83
C VAL A 252 15.04 -10.68 15.49
N LEU A 253 15.26 -9.36 15.51
CA LEU A 253 15.29 -8.56 14.29
C LEU A 253 16.49 -8.90 13.41
N ALA A 254 17.67 -9.18 13.98
CA ALA A 254 18.85 -9.61 13.21
C ALA A 254 18.60 -10.95 12.52
N ARG A 255 18.01 -11.91 13.22
CA ARG A 255 17.65 -13.21 12.64
C ARG A 255 16.60 -13.06 11.53
N TYR A 256 15.62 -12.19 11.73
CA TYR A 256 14.59 -11.91 10.73
C TYR A 256 15.21 -11.31 9.46
N ALA A 257 16.07 -10.32 9.63
CA ALA A 257 16.80 -9.70 8.51
C ALA A 257 17.65 -10.75 7.75
N ARG A 258 18.37 -11.62 8.47
CA ARG A 258 19.18 -12.67 7.84
C ARG A 258 18.31 -13.70 7.13
N ALA A 259 17.17 -14.10 7.69
CA ALA A 259 16.25 -15.02 7.02
C ALA A 259 15.79 -14.46 5.67
N ILE A 260 15.44 -13.18 5.62
CA ILE A 260 15.04 -12.49 4.39
C ILE A 260 16.21 -12.42 3.39
N ALA A 261 17.41 -12.07 3.87
CA ALA A 261 18.60 -12.00 3.02
C ALA A 261 18.96 -13.36 2.41
N TYR A 262 18.94 -14.43 3.19
CA TYR A 262 19.20 -15.79 2.71
C TYR A 262 18.12 -16.25 1.72
N TYR A 263 16.88 -15.93 1.98
CA TYR A 263 15.79 -16.21 1.04
C TYR A 263 15.99 -15.50 -0.30
N ARG A 264 16.43 -14.24 -0.29
CA ARG A 264 16.65 -13.45 -1.50
C ARG A 264 17.89 -13.89 -2.31
N ILE A 265 18.85 -14.54 -1.67
CA ILE A 265 20.02 -15.16 -2.34
C ILE A 265 19.68 -16.51 -3.00
N PRO A 266 18.56 -16.98 -2.98
CA PRO A 266 17.79 -18.20 -2.67
C PRO A 266 18.60 -19.34 -2.00
N ASN A 267 19.13 -19.06 -0.84
CA ASN A 267 19.81 -20.06 0.01
C ASN A 267 18.84 -20.62 1.05
N LEU A 268 17.98 -21.55 0.64
CA LEU A 268 17.00 -22.18 1.54
C LEU A 268 17.66 -22.99 2.68
N ASN A 269 18.85 -23.54 2.45
CA ASN A 269 19.58 -24.29 3.48
C ASN A 269 19.91 -23.45 4.70
N LYS A 270 20.05 -22.12 4.56
CA LYS A 270 20.22 -21.18 5.66
C LYS A 270 18.92 -20.46 6.03
N ALA A 271 18.10 -20.11 5.06
CA ALA A 271 16.87 -19.36 5.30
C ALA A 271 15.86 -20.16 6.14
N LEU A 272 15.61 -21.42 5.80
CA LEU A 272 14.64 -22.25 6.52
C LEU A 272 14.99 -22.50 7.99
N PRO A 273 16.22 -22.92 8.35
CA PRO A 273 16.56 -23.07 9.77
C PRO A 273 16.43 -21.75 10.55
N THR A 274 16.78 -20.63 9.94
CA THR A 274 16.70 -19.32 10.58
C THR A 274 15.24 -18.94 10.88
N ILE A 275 14.36 -19.07 9.90
CA ILE A 275 12.94 -18.74 10.12
C ILE A 275 12.25 -19.76 11.03
N ASP A 276 12.61 -21.04 10.94
CA ASP A 276 12.07 -22.07 11.82
C ASP A 276 12.45 -21.83 13.29
N GLY A 277 13.65 -21.32 13.56
CA GLY A 277 14.05 -20.90 14.89
C GLY A 277 13.17 -19.79 15.46
N LEU A 278 12.83 -18.79 14.64
CA LEU A 278 11.92 -17.71 15.02
C LEU A 278 10.50 -18.22 15.26
N ILE A 279 10.01 -19.13 14.42
CA ILE A 279 8.68 -19.72 14.59
C ILE A 279 8.58 -20.51 15.89
N ARG A 280 9.61 -21.29 16.24
CA ARG A 280 9.62 -22.04 17.50
C ARG A 280 9.62 -21.13 18.72
N GLU A 281 10.35 -20.04 18.66
CA GLU A 281 10.48 -19.08 19.76
C GLU A 281 9.24 -18.18 19.88
N TYR A 282 8.60 -17.85 18.74
CA TYR A 282 7.41 -17.00 18.66
C TYR A 282 6.30 -17.69 17.87
N PRO A 283 5.70 -18.75 18.41
CA PRO A 283 4.74 -19.58 17.66
C PRO A 283 3.44 -18.88 17.29
N ASN A 284 3.11 -17.77 17.92
CA ASN A 284 1.89 -17.00 17.67
C ASN A 284 2.11 -15.82 16.71
N ASP A 285 3.31 -15.67 16.16
CA ASP A 285 3.60 -14.63 15.18
C ASP A 285 3.20 -15.12 13.77
N PRO A 286 2.21 -14.50 13.13
CA PRO A 286 1.77 -14.96 11.81
C PRO A 286 2.79 -14.69 10.71
N TYR A 287 3.59 -13.64 10.86
CA TYR A 287 4.45 -13.13 9.78
C TYR A 287 5.72 -13.94 9.58
N PHE A 288 6.22 -14.59 10.62
CA PHE A 288 7.32 -15.55 10.46
C PHE A 288 6.86 -16.76 9.66
N ARG A 289 5.62 -17.21 9.87
CA ARG A 289 5.03 -18.29 9.08
C ARG A 289 4.72 -17.86 7.65
N GLU A 290 4.28 -16.63 7.45
CA GLU A 290 4.12 -16.05 6.12
C GLU A 290 5.43 -16.06 5.35
N LEU A 291 6.52 -15.61 5.96
CA LEU A 291 7.83 -15.61 5.31
C LEU A 291 8.27 -17.05 4.95
N LYS A 292 8.05 -18.01 5.83
CA LYS A 292 8.33 -19.42 5.52
C LYS A 292 7.53 -19.90 4.32
N GLY A 293 6.24 -19.61 4.29
CA GLY A 293 5.37 -19.92 3.16
C GLY A 293 5.87 -19.30 1.85
N GLN A 294 6.22 -18.03 1.90
CA GLN A 294 6.72 -17.27 0.74
C GLN A 294 8.01 -17.88 0.19
N MET A 295 8.99 -18.15 1.03
CA MET A 295 10.26 -18.71 0.56
C MET A 295 10.11 -20.12 0.00
N LEU A 296 9.22 -20.92 0.53
CA LEU A 296 8.91 -22.25 -0.02
C LEU A 296 8.16 -22.16 -1.33
N PHE A 297 7.13 -21.32 -1.40
CA PHE A 297 6.33 -21.13 -2.60
C PHE A 297 7.19 -20.63 -3.78
N GLU A 298 7.98 -19.60 -3.57
CA GLU A 298 8.80 -19.01 -4.64
C GLU A 298 9.96 -19.89 -5.09
N ASN A 299 10.34 -20.89 -4.28
CA ASN A 299 11.34 -21.89 -4.65
C ASN A 299 10.73 -23.19 -5.18
N GLY A 300 9.46 -23.15 -5.59
CA GLY A 300 8.79 -24.29 -6.22
C GLY A 300 8.27 -25.36 -5.26
N ARG A 301 8.41 -25.19 -3.97
CA ARG A 301 7.94 -26.12 -2.93
C ARG A 301 6.53 -25.76 -2.47
N VAL A 302 5.60 -25.76 -3.44
CA VAL A 302 4.21 -25.33 -3.23
C VAL A 302 3.49 -26.13 -2.16
N ALA A 303 3.60 -27.47 -2.19
CA ALA A 303 2.95 -28.33 -1.19
C ALA A 303 3.44 -28.01 0.23
N ASP A 304 4.73 -27.77 0.41
CA ASP A 304 5.32 -27.45 1.69
C ASP A 304 4.95 -26.03 2.20
N ALA A 305 4.56 -25.13 1.29
CA ALA A 305 4.14 -23.77 1.62
C ALA A 305 2.72 -23.70 2.20
N ILE A 306 1.88 -24.70 1.97
CA ILE A 306 0.46 -24.69 2.39
C ILE A 306 0.33 -24.55 3.91
N GLN A 307 1.00 -25.39 4.66
CA GLN A 307 0.88 -25.41 6.12
C GLN A 307 1.35 -24.10 6.79
N PRO A 308 2.51 -23.52 6.42
CA PRO A 308 2.90 -22.22 6.94
C PRO A 308 1.89 -21.10 6.67
N TYR A 309 1.34 -21.03 5.46
CA TYR A 309 0.33 -20.05 5.13
C TYR A 309 -1.01 -20.30 5.85
N GLU A 310 -1.44 -21.56 5.99
CA GLU A 310 -2.63 -21.87 6.76
C GLU A 310 -2.52 -21.43 8.21
N GLU A 311 -1.36 -21.65 8.84
CA GLU A 311 -1.09 -21.20 10.20
C GLU A 311 -1.04 -19.67 10.29
N ALA A 312 -0.44 -18.99 9.31
CA ALA A 312 -0.42 -17.53 9.26
C ALA A 312 -1.85 -16.96 9.20
N VAL A 313 -2.71 -17.51 8.35
CA VAL A 313 -4.13 -17.11 8.25
C VAL A 313 -4.88 -17.41 9.54
N ARG A 314 -4.63 -18.54 10.17
CA ARG A 314 -5.25 -18.88 11.47
C ARG A 314 -4.90 -17.86 12.54
N LEU A 315 -3.65 -17.40 12.58
CA LEU A 315 -3.15 -16.44 13.56
C LEU A 315 -3.59 -14.99 13.26
N ALA A 316 -3.80 -14.66 11.99
CA ALA A 316 -4.23 -13.33 11.55
C ALA A 316 -5.38 -13.44 10.52
N PRO A 317 -6.57 -13.90 10.96
CA PRO A 317 -7.67 -14.21 10.03
C PRO A 317 -8.25 -12.99 9.32
N GLY A 318 -8.04 -11.80 9.85
CA GLY A 318 -8.49 -10.54 9.27
C GLY A 318 -7.56 -9.95 8.21
N ALA A 319 -6.42 -10.59 7.90
CA ALA A 319 -5.43 -10.07 6.95
C ALA A 319 -5.75 -10.54 5.52
N PRO A 320 -6.29 -9.69 4.64
CA PRO A 320 -6.68 -10.11 3.30
C PRO A 320 -5.51 -10.58 2.44
N LEU A 321 -4.33 -9.98 2.58
CA LEU A 321 -3.15 -10.38 1.81
C LEU A 321 -2.66 -11.79 2.15
N LEU A 322 -2.75 -12.21 3.41
CA LEU A 322 -2.44 -13.59 3.81
C LEU A 322 -3.41 -14.59 3.17
N ARG A 323 -4.68 -14.25 3.10
CA ARG A 323 -5.71 -15.06 2.43
C ARG A 323 -5.45 -15.19 0.94
N ILE A 324 -5.04 -14.09 0.29
CA ILE A 324 -4.66 -14.09 -1.13
C ILE A 324 -3.45 -15.00 -1.36
N SER A 325 -2.43 -14.91 -0.53
CA SER A 325 -1.23 -15.75 -0.64
C SER A 325 -1.55 -17.23 -0.43
N LEU A 326 -2.39 -17.55 0.54
CA LEU A 326 -2.85 -18.92 0.76
C LEU A 326 -3.68 -19.43 -0.41
N ALA A 327 -4.60 -18.61 -0.93
CA ALA A 327 -5.41 -18.97 -2.08
C ALA A 327 -4.56 -19.24 -3.32
N GLN A 328 -3.57 -18.41 -3.57
CA GLN A 328 -2.61 -18.62 -4.68
C GLN A 328 -1.89 -19.96 -4.52
N THR A 329 -1.47 -20.28 -3.29
CA THR A 329 -0.80 -21.54 -2.99
C THR A 329 -1.73 -22.73 -3.22
N TYR A 330 -3.00 -22.63 -2.82
CA TYR A 330 -4.00 -23.65 -3.10
C TYR A 330 -4.20 -23.87 -4.60
N ILE A 331 -4.29 -22.80 -5.38
CA ILE A 331 -4.46 -22.89 -6.84
C ILE A 331 -3.26 -23.59 -7.47
N GLU A 332 -2.05 -23.18 -7.08
CA GLU A 332 -0.80 -23.73 -7.62
C GLU A 332 -0.54 -25.19 -7.19
N SER A 333 -1.22 -25.69 -6.16
CA SER A 333 -1.13 -27.08 -5.75
C SER A 333 -1.80 -28.05 -6.74
N ASN A 334 -2.64 -27.56 -7.63
CA ASN A 334 -3.42 -28.33 -8.60
C ASN A 334 -4.36 -29.38 -7.98
N ASP A 335 -4.73 -29.21 -6.71
CA ASP A 335 -5.70 -30.05 -6.02
C ASP A 335 -7.10 -29.42 -6.12
N PRO A 336 -8.10 -30.10 -6.72
CA PRO A 336 -9.45 -29.55 -6.86
C PRO A 336 -10.10 -29.15 -5.53
N LYS A 337 -9.83 -29.86 -4.45
CA LYS A 337 -10.37 -29.54 -3.12
C LYS A 337 -9.76 -28.24 -2.59
N MET A 338 -8.47 -28.06 -2.77
CA MET A 338 -7.76 -26.83 -2.39
C MET A 338 -8.20 -25.65 -3.24
N ASN A 339 -8.46 -25.89 -4.54
CA ASN A 339 -8.98 -24.87 -5.43
C ASN A 339 -10.35 -24.33 -4.98
N LYS A 340 -11.24 -25.17 -4.48
CA LYS A 340 -12.53 -24.74 -3.89
C LYS A 340 -12.34 -23.89 -2.66
N ARG A 341 -11.37 -24.21 -1.81
CA ARG A 341 -11.00 -23.36 -0.67
C ARG A 341 -10.46 -22.01 -1.13
N ALA A 342 -9.65 -21.99 -2.19
CA ALA A 342 -9.14 -20.77 -2.78
C ALA A 342 -10.28 -19.82 -3.20
N ILE A 343 -11.33 -20.34 -3.82
CA ILE A 343 -12.50 -19.55 -4.22
C ILE A 343 -13.12 -18.87 -2.99
N ALA A 344 -13.32 -19.58 -1.90
CA ALA A 344 -13.90 -19.03 -0.68
C ALA A 344 -13.03 -17.92 -0.07
N PHE A 345 -11.71 -18.14 0.04
CA PHE A 345 -10.78 -17.15 0.56
C PHE A 345 -10.70 -15.90 -0.32
N LEU A 346 -10.71 -16.08 -1.64
CA LEU A 346 -10.63 -14.96 -2.59
C LEU A 346 -11.91 -14.13 -2.62
N ASN A 347 -13.08 -14.77 -2.56
CA ASN A 347 -14.34 -14.04 -2.47
C ASN A 347 -14.40 -13.16 -1.23
N ASP A 348 -13.83 -13.60 -0.12
CA ASP A 348 -13.75 -12.82 1.09
C ASP A 348 -12.72 -11.68 0.96
N ALA A 349 -11.55 -11.97 0.42
CA ALA A 349 -10.47 -10.99 0.25
C ALA A 349 -10.84 -9.84 -0.70
N VAL A 350 -11.51 -10.10 -1.81
CA VAL A 350 -11.89 -9.06 -2.78
C VAL A 350 -12.97 -8.10 -2.27
N ARG A 351 -13.65 -8.42 -1.17
CA ARG A 351 -14.59 -7.47 -0.54
C ARG A 351 -13.87 -6.24 -0.02
N THR A 352 -12.66 -6.40 0.49
CA THR A 352 -11.82 -5.30 1.02
C THR A 352 -10.78 -4.83 0.02
N GLU A 353 -10.25 -5.73 -0.80
CA GLU A 353 -9.20 -5.47 -1.80
C GLU A 353 -9.75 -5.34 -3.22
N TYR A 354 -10.98 -4.85 -3.37
CA TYR A 354 -11.68 -4.80 -4.67
C TYR A 354 -11.03 -3.87 -5.70
N LYS A 355 -10.19 -2.92 -5.28
CA LYS A 355 -9.47 -2.01 -6.19
C LYS A 355 -8.16 -2.59 -6.72
N GLU A 356 -7.80 -3.80 -6.30
CA GLU A 356 -6.62 -4.50 -6.80
C GLU A 356 -6.99 -5.58 -7.79
N THR A 357 -6.16 -5.72 -8.81
CA THR A 357 -6.43 -6.67 -9.90
C THR A 357 -6.07 -8.11 -9.53
N GLN A 358 -5.09 -8.32 -8.66
CA GLN A 358 -4.56 -9.65 -8.34
C GLN A 358 -5.62 -10.60 -7.78
N GLY A 359 -6.40 -10.16 -6.81
CA GLY A 359 -7.46 -10.99 -6.22
C GLY A 359 -8.49 -11.43 -7.24
N TRP A 360 -8.93 -10.52 -8.10
CA TRP A 360 -9.86 -10.80 -9.17
C TRP A 360 -9.29 -11.77 -10.20
N HIS A 361 -8.02 -11.58 -10.57
CA HIS A 361 -7.35 -12.46 -11.52
C HIS A 361 -7.25 -13.90 -10.99
N LEU A 362 -6.81 -14.06 -9.74
CA LEU A 362 -6.73 -15.37 -9.10
C LEU A 362 -8.11 -16.03 -8.98
N LEU A 363 -9.13 -15.24 -8.65
CA LEU A 363 -10.51 -15.73 -8.56
C LEU A 363 -11.02 -16.23 -9.91
N ALA A 364 -10.73 -15.51 -10.99
CA ALA A 364 -11.04 -15.94 -12.35
C ALA A 364 -10.38 -17.29 -12.68
N THR A 365 -9.11 -17.42 -12.35
CA THR A 365 -8.35 -18.68 -12.54
C THR A 365 -8.98 -19.83 -11.76
N ALA A 366 -9.30 -19.60 -10.50
CA ALA A 366 -9.88 -20.63 -9.63
C ALA A 366 -11.27 -21.07 -10.10
N TYR A 367 -12.12 -20.12 -10.47
CA TYR A 367 -13.44 -20.44 -11.04
C TYR A 367 -13.32 -21.22 -12.36
N GLY A 368 -12.38 -20.82 -13.23
CA GLY A 368 -12.14 -21.53 -14.48
C GLY A 368 -11.74 -22.98 -14.26
N ARG A 369 -10.85 -23.24 -13.31
CA ARG A 369 -10.42 -24.59 -12.93
C ARG A 369 -11.52 -25.42 -12.27
N ASP A 370 -12.48 -24.76 -11.61
CA ASP A 370 -13.66 -25.40 -11.02
C ASP A 370 -14.84 -25.54 -12.01
N ASN A 371 -14.57 -25.25 -13.26
CA ASN A 371 -15.57 -25.33 -14.36
C ASN A 371 -16.75 -24.36 -14.19
N GLN A 372 -16.60 -23.30 -13.40
CA GLN A 372 -17.56 -22.22 -13.23
C GLN A 372 -17.25 -21.08 -14.21
N ILE A 373 -17.46 -21.33 -15.50
CA ILE A 373 -17.02 -20.43 -16.59
C ILE A 373 -17.71 -19.07 -16.52
N GLY A 374 -19.00 -19.02 -16.17
CA GLY A 374 -19.74 -17.77 -16.01
C GLY A 374 -19.18 -16.91 -14.88
N MET A 375 -18.84 -17.50 -13.75
CA MET A 375 -18.22 -16.80 -12.62
C MET A 375 -16.78 -16.38 -12.94
N ALA A 376 -16.04 -17.20 -13.70
CA ALA A 376 -14.72 -16.83 -14.19
C ALA A 376 -14.77 -15.58 -15.08
N ALA A 377 -15.73 -15.51 -16.00
CA ALA A 377 -15.96 -14.35 -16.85
C ALA A 377 -16.32 -13.10 -16.01
N LEU A 378 -17.14 -13.27 -14.97
CA LEU A 378 -17.51 -12.18 -14.06
C LEU A 378 -16.26 -11.64 -13.33
N ALA A 379 -15.40 -12.52 -12.82
CA ALA A 379 -14.16 -12.11 -12.16
C ALA A 379 -13.21 -11.39 -13.13
N LEU A 380 -13.12 -11.83 -14.38
CA LEU A 380 -12.35 -11.13 -15.42
C LEU A 380 -12.95 -9.75 -15.75
N ALA A 381 -14.28 -9.63 -15.72
CA ALA A 381 -14.94 -8.33 -15.89
C ALA A 381 -14.61 -7.37 -14.75
N GLU A 382 -14.61 -7.85 -13.50
CA GLU A 382 -14.18 -7.06 -12.33
C GLU A 382 -12.71 -6.65 -12.45
N GLU A 383 -11.84 -7.54 -12.88
CA GLU A 383 -10.43 -7.24 -13.14
C GLU A 383 -10.26 -6.13 -14.17
N GLY A 384 -10.97 -6.24 -15.30
CA GLY A 384 -10.95 -5.24 -16.35
C GLY A 384 -11.46 -3.87 -15.90
N LEU A 385 -12.57 -3.86 -15.14
CA LEU A 385 -13.12 -2.64 -14.55
C LEU A 385 -12.12 -1.99 -13.59
N THR A 386 -11.53 -2.76 -12.71
CA THR A 386 -10.54 -2.30 -11.72
C THR A 386 -9.29 -1.74 -12.42
N ALA A 387 -8.83 -2.41 -13.47
CA ALA A 387 -7.66 -1.97 -14.25
C ALA A 387 -7.95 -0.79 -15.19
N GLY A 388 -9.20 -0.32 -15.29
CA GLY A 388 -9.58 0.74 -16.20
C GLY A 388 -9.57 0.32 -17.67
N LYS A 389 -9.70 -0.97 -17.96
CA LYS A 389 -9.70 -1.55 -19.30
C LYS A 389 -11.15 -1.72 -19.79
N LYS A 390 -11.70 -0.67 -20.40
CA LYS A 390 -13.10 -0.60 -20.82
C LYS A 390 -13.53 -1.78 -21.66
N LYS A 391 -12.81 -2.06 -22.75
CA LYS A 391 -13.17 -3.13 -23.69
C LYS A 391 -13.17 -4.50 -23.02
N ASP A 392 -12.12 -4.80 -22.25
CA ASP A 392 -12.00 -6.06 -21.51
C ASP A 392 -13.14 -6.23 -20.52
N ALA A 393 -13.43 -5.18 -19.74
CA ALA A 393 -14.53 -5.19 -18.78
C ALA A 393 -15.88 -5.45 -19.46
N GLN A 394 -16.16 -4.78 -20.55
CA GLN A 394 -17.42 -4.93 -21.29
C GLN A 394 -17.56 -6.30 -21.96
N GLN A 395 -16.51 -6.79 -22.61
CA GLN A 395 -16.51 -8.12 -23.25
C GLN A 395 -16.74 -9.23 -22.23
N GLN A 396 -16.03 -9.19 -21.12
CA GLN A 396 -16.18 -10.20 -20.09
C GLN A 396 -17.52 -10.10 -19.36
N ALA A 397 -18.04 -8.90 -19.16
CA ALA A 397 -19.37 -8.69 -18.59
C ALA A 397 -20.47 -9.29 -19.48
N LEU A 398 -20.40 -9.07 -20.80
CA LEU A 398 -21.35 -9.66 -21.75
C LEU A 398 -21.24 -11.18 -21.77
N ARG A 399 -20.01 -11.72 -21.72
CA ARG A 399 -19.78 -13.15 -21.66
C ARG A 399 -20.38 -13.75 -20.39
N ALA A 400 -20.18 -13.11 -19.24
CA ALA A 400 -20.74 -13.54 -17.97
C ALA A 400 -22.27 -13.56 -18.01
N LYS A 401 -22.90 -12.53 -18.57
CA LYS A 401 -24.37 -12.48 -18.74
C LYS A 401 -24.89 -13.62 -19.59
N GLY A 402 -24.16 -14.01 -20.62
CA GLY A 402 -24.56 -15.13 -21.49
C GLY A 402 -24.44 -16.49 -20.82
N LEU A 403 -23.61 -16.61 -19.78
CA LEU A 403 -23.30 -17.89 -19.12
C LEU A 403 -23.95 -18.03 -17.73
N LEU A 404 -24.34 -16.93 -17.10
CA LEU A 404 -24.95 -16.95 -15.77
C LEU A 404 -26.48 -16.94 -15.87
N PRO A 405 -27.19 -17.55 -14.89
CA PRO A 405 -28.64 -17.50 -14.85
C PRO A 405 -29.17 -16.07 -14.81
N LYS A 406 -30.19 -15.78 -15.61
CA LYS A 406 -30.87 -14.48 -15.59
C LYS A 406 -31.34 -14.15 -14.18
N ASN A 407 -31.17 -12.87 -13.80
CA ASN A 407 -31.54 -12.34 -12.51
C ASN A 407 -30.77 -12.93 -11.32
N SER A 408 -29.74 -13.75 -11.55
CA SER A 408 -28.80 -14.12 -10.50
C SER A 408 -27.97 -12.91 -10.05
N ALA A 409 -27.40 -12.96 -8.86
CA ALA A 409 -26.54 -11.90 -8.34
C ALA A 409 -25.37 -11.63 -9.31
N GLY A 410 -24.75 -12.67 -9.85
CA GLY A 410 -23.64 -12.54 -10.80
C GLY A 410 -24.08 -11.92 -12.13
N TYR A 411 -25.25 -12.30 -12.65
CA TYR A 411 -25.81 -11.69 -13.86
C TYR A 411 -26.05 -10.17 -13.66
N ASN A 412 -26.67 -9.82 -12.56
CA ASN A 412 -26.95 -8.42 -12.24
C ASN A 412 -25.65 -7.61 -12.04
N ARG A 413 -24.66 -8.20 -11.42
CA ARG A 413 -23.34 -7.56 -11.27
C ARG A 413 -22.69 -7.36 -12.64
N ALA A 414 -22.77 -8.33 -13.54
CA ALA A 414 -22.24 -8.21 -14.89
C ALA A 414 -22.90 -7.05 -15.66
N GLU A 415 -24.21 -6.87 -15.53
CA GLU A 415 -24.90 -5.72 -16.11
C GLU A 415 -24.39 -4.40 -15.54
N ASN A 416 -24.18 -4.34 -14.23
CA ASN A 416 -23.64 -3.15 -13.57
C ASN A 416 -22.21 -2.83 -14.04
N ILE A 417 -21.36 -3.85 -14.17
CA ILE A 417 -19.97 -3.68 -14.67
C ILE A 417 -20.01 -3.12 -16.09
N HIS A 418 -20.87 -3.64 -16.96
CA HIS A 418 -21.00 -3.15 -18.34
C HIS A 418 -21.34 -1.66 -18.36
N ARG A 419 -22.28 -1.22 -17.51
CA ARG A 419 -22.66 0.19 -17.39
C ARG A 419 -21.55 1.05 -16.76
N GLU A 420 -20.93 0.58 -15.69
CA GLU A 420 -19.82 1.29 -15.05
C GLU A 420 -18.64 1.47 -16.01
N ALA A 421 -18.37 0.48 -16.85
CA ALA A 421 -17.29 0.54 -17.84
C ALA A 421 -17.53 1.60 -18.92
N GLU A 422 -18.78 1.95 -19.22
CA GLU A 422 -19.10 3.05 -20.14
C GLU A 422 -18.54 4.41 -19.68
N GLN A 423 -18.35 4.57 -18.36
CA GLN A 423 -17.80 5.79 -17.76
C GLN A 423 -16.27 5.86 -17.88
N ILE A 424 -15.60 4.80 -18.30
CA ILE A 424 -14.16 4.80 -18.52
C ILE A 424 -13.88 5.55 -19.82
N GLU A 425 -13.07 6.61 -19.73
CA GLU A 425 -12.65 7.37 -20.91
C GLU A 425 -11.67 6.55 -21.74
N ASP A 426 -12.00 6.36 -23.01
CA ASP A 426 -11.04 5.78 -23.96
C ASP A 426 -9.89 6.78 -24.18
N ALA A 427 -8.66 6.34 -23.98
CA ALA A 427 -7.46 7.13 -24.27
C ALA A 427 -7.40 7.62 -25.73
N SER A 428 -8.22 7.06 -26.61
CA SER A 428 -8.32 7.43 -28.03
C SER A 428 -9.24 8.63 -28.31
N ASN A 429 -10.11 9.02 -27.36
CA ASN A 429 -11.07 10.09 -27.60
C ASN A 429 -10.61 11.49 -27.17
N SER A 430 -9.45 11.62 -26.53
CA SER A 430 -8.93 12.92 -26.11
C SER A 430 -8.31 13.76 -27.24
N THR A 431 -8.25 13.23 -28.46
CA THR A 431 -7.67 13.92 -29.63
C THR A 431 -8.67 14.69 -30.50
N ASN A 432 -9.96 14.67 -30.18
CA ASN A 432 -10.98 15.26 -31.06
C ASN A 432 -11.70 16.52 -30.53
N TYR A 433 -11.13 17.20 -29.54
CA TYR A 433 -11.56 18.57 -29.24
C TYR A 433 -10.39 19.54 -29.46
N ARG A 434 -10.27 19.99 -30.70
CA ARG A 434 -9.54 21.21 -31.03
C ARG A 434 -10.49 22.40 -30.96
#